data_9bc2450f22da670f4354dc70d8a6f5bb
#
_entry.id   9bc2450f22da670f4354dc70d8a6f5bb
#
_cell.length_a   1.000
_cell.length_b   1.000
_cell.length_c   1.000
_cell.angle_alpha   90.00
_cell.angle_beta   90.00
_cell.angle_gamma   90.00
#
_symmetry.space_group_name_H-M   'P 1'
#
loop_
_entity.id
_entity.type
_entity.pdbx_description
1 polymer ?
#
loop_
_entity_poly.entity_id
_entity_poly.type
_entity_poly.pdbx_seq_one_letter_code
_entity_poly.pdbx_strand_id
1 'polypeptide(L)'
;MGKMGGFTAADLKKLQKQLNKIQQGNVEAFIDACAKELAARLLAKVIKRTPVGQYPNSSGKKGGTLLRGWTSATHEEAASGSGKGNAKAYADSLKINHFGNTVVIEIVNPVEYASYVEYGHRTANHQGWVQGRFMLTISEQEIQNIAPKVLESKIKKFLGGCMK
;
A
#
# COMPACT_ATOMS: atom_id res chain seq x y z
N MET A 1 13.45 49.32 20.63
CA MET A 1 14.46 48.27 20.83
C MET A 1 13.75 46.91 20.90
N GLY A 2 13.83 46.12 19.84
CA GLY A 2 13.27 44.75 19.81
C GLY A 2 14.08 43.86 20.74
N LYS A 3 13.43 43.22 21.71
CA LYS A 3 14.00 42.12 22.48
C LYS A 3 14.29 40.95 21.52
N MET A 4 15.55 40.72 21.19
CA MET A 4 15.97 39.45 20.61
C MET A 4 15.76 38.40 21.71
N GLY A 5 14.79 37.49 21.50
CA GLY A 5 14.52 36.38 22.39
C GLY A 5 15.71 35.42 22.38
N GLY A 6 16.57 35.52 23.40
CA GLY A 6 17.65 34.55 23.62
C GLY A 6 17.07 33.21 24.12
N PHE A 7 17.55 32.08 23.62
CA PHE A 7 17.27 30.76 24.18
C PHE A 7 17.83 30.65 25.59
N THR A 8 16.99 30.27 26.55
CA THR A 8 17.44 30.01 27.92
C THR A 8 17.95 28.59 28.08
N ALA A 9 18.74 28.34 29.14
CA ALA A 9 19.16 26.97 29.49
C ALA A 9 17.97 26.02 29.74
N ALA A 10 16.85 26.57 30.21
CA ALA A 10 15.59 25.82 30.38
C ALA A 10 14.98 25.41 29.02
N ASP A 11 15.00 26.31 28.03
CA ASP A 11 14.51 26.00 26.67
C ASP A 11 15.36 24.92 26.00
N LEU A 12 16.69 24.99 26.18
CA LEU A 12 17.60 23.96 25.67
C LEU A 12 17.35 22.59 26.31
N LYS A 13 17.16 22.54 27.64
CA LYS A 13 16.80 21.29 28.36
C LYS A 13 15.46 20.74 27.89
N LYS A 14 14.46 21.59 27.65
CA LYS A 14 13.16 21.20 27.12
C LYS A 14 13.30 20.64 25.72
N LEU A 15 14.05 21.27 24.84
CA LEU A 15 14.34 20.80 23.49
C LEU A 15 15.06 19.44 23.51
N GLN A 16 16.10 19.30 24.35
CA GLN A 16 16.82 18.05 24.51
C GLN A 16 15.91 16.92 24.99
N LYS A 17 14.99 17.18 25.94
CA LYS A 17 14.01 16.19 26.39
C LYS A 17 13.05 15.77 25.28
N GLN A 18 12.63 16.71 24.44
CA GLN A 18 11.77 16.42 23.27
C GLN A 18 12.51 15.62 22.22
N LEU A 19 13.77 15.95 21.91
CA LEU A 19 14.61 15.18 20.99
C LEU A 19 14.84 13.74 21.48
N ASN A 20 15.11 13.57 22.77
CA ASN A 20 15.26 12.24 23.38
C ASN A 20 13.97 11.43 23.27
N LYS A 21 12.79 12.03 23.45
CA LYS A 21 11.49 11.35 23.24
C LYS A 21 11.29 10.92 21.79
N ILE A 22 11.67 11.75 20.82
CA ILE A 22 11.60 11.39 19.39
C ILE A 22 12.57 10.25 19.11
N GLN A 23 13.78 10.30 19.64
CA GLN A 23 14.80 9.25 19.47
C GLN A 23 14.44 7.92 20.17
N GLN A 24 13.73 7.97 21.30
CA GLN A 24 13.15 6.82 22.00
C GLN A 24 11.82 6.35 21.37
N GLY A 25 11.19 7.21 20.58
CA GLY A 25 10.02 6.83 19.79
C GLY A 25 10.40 5.71 18.83
N ASN A 26 9.51 4.73 18.68
CA ASN A 26 9.74 3.60 17.79
C ASN A 26 9.59 4.05 16.32
N VAL A 27 10.63 4.72 15.81
CA VAL A 27 10.69 5.26 14.44
C VAL A 27 10.51 4.16 13.41
N GLU A 28 11.08 2.99 13.66
CA GLU A 28 10.96 1.84 12.78
C GLU A 28 9.50 1.38 12.67
N ALA A 29 8.81 1.20 13.80
CA ALA A 29 7.38 0.85 13.79
C ALA A 29 6.51 1.95 13.14
N PHE A 30 6.91 3.21 13.25
CA PHE A 30 6.23 4.31 12.55
C PHE A 30 6.41 4.21 11.04
N ILE A 31 7.63 3.92 10.56
CA ILE A 31 7.93 3.73 9.14
C ILE A 31 7.14 2.54 8.59
N ASP A 32 7.12 1.43 9.33
CA ASP A 32 6.36 0.23 8.98
C ASP A 32 4.86 0.52 8.86
N ALA A 33 4.32 1.26 9.81
CA ALA A 33 2.92 1.68 9.76
C ALA A 33 2.61 2.61 8.57
N CYS A 34 3.57 3.44 8.16
CA CYS A 34 3.45 4.26 6.95
C CYS A 34 3.45 3.39 5.70
N ALA A 35 4.36 2.43 5.59
CA ALA A 35 4.46 1.52 4.46
C ALA A 35 3.18 0.67 4.32
N LYS A 36 2.68 0.10 5.41
CA LYS A 36 1.42 -0.67 5.43
C LYS A 36 0.19 0.17 5.05
N GLU A 37 0.15 1.42 5.47
CA GLU A 37 -0.93 2.34 5.08
C GLU A 37 -0.94 2.58 3.57
N LEU A 38 0.23 2.84 2.96
CA LEU A 38 0.32 3.04 1.51
C LEU A 38 -0.03 1.74 0.75
N ALA A 39 0.43 0.59 1.23
CA ALA A 39 0.08 -0.71 0.68
C ALA A 39 -1.44 -0.98 0.74
N ALA A 40 -2.08 -0.69 1.86
CA ALA A 40 -3.53 -0.84 2.02
C ALA A 40 -4.31 0.06 1.04
N ARG A 41 -3.85 1.30 0.85
CA ARG A 41 -4.45 2.24 -0.12
C ARG A 41 -4.26 1.78 -1.56
N LEU A 42 -3.08 1.25 -1.91
CA LEU A 42 -2.82 0.67 -3.22
C LEU A 42 -3.74 -0.51 -3.48
N LEU A 43 -3.81 -1.46 -2.56
CA LEU A 43 -4.71 -2.63 -2.65
C LEU A 43 -6.17 -2.22 -2.83
N ALA A 44 -6.66 -1.27 -2.04
CA ALA A 44 -8.04 -0.79 -2.18
C ALA A 44 -8.33 -0.19 -3.56
N LYS A 45 -7.37 0.52 -4.16
CA LYS A 45 -7.51 1.10 -5.50
C LYS A 45 -7.45 0.05 -6.59
N VAL A 46 -6.48 -0.85 -6.54
CA VAL A 46 -6.31 -1.89 -7.55
C VAL A 46 -7.48 -2.87 -7.55
N ILE A 47 -7.98 -3.27 -6.39
CA ILE A 47 -9.18 -4.09 -6.25
C ILE A 47 -10.38 -3.43 -6.93
N LYS A 48 -10.60 -2.14 -6.68
CA LYS A 48 -11.71 -1.39 -7.28
C LYS A 48 -11.61 -1.29 -8.81
N ARG A 49 -10.38 -1.30 -9.37
CA ARG A 49 -10.15 -1.25 -10.84
C ARG A 49 -10.17 -2.60 -11.50
N THR A 50 -10.02 -3.67 -10.73
CA THR A 50 -9.90 -5.02 -11.29
C THR A 50 -11.23 -5.45 -11.88
N PRO A 51 -11.27 -5.83 -13.17
CA PRO A 51 -12.48 -6.29 -13.81
C PRO A 51 -12.90 -7.65 -13.25
N VAL A 52 -14.19 -7.86 -13.15
CA VAL A 52 -14.78 -9.15 -12.78
C VAL A 52 -15.38 -9.80 -14.01
N GLY A 53 -14.90 -10.99 -14.33
CA GLY A 53 -15.45 -11.78 -15.44
C GLY A 53 -16.93 -12.13 -15.17
N GLN A 54 -17.74 -11.90 -16.18
CA GLN A 54 -19.15 -12.32 -16.17
C GLN A 54 -19.29 -13.60 -16.99
N TYR A 55 -19.84 -14.63 -16.38
CA TYR A 55 -20.04 -15.93 -17.03
C TYR A 55 -21.53 -16.29 -16.98
N PRO A 56 -22.06 -16.96 -18.03
CA PRO A 56 -23.43 -17.50 -17.99
C PRO A 56 -23.59 -18.47 -16.82
N ASN A 57 -24.75 -18.46 -16.18
CA ASN A 57 -25.04 -19.36 -15.05
C ASN A 57 -24.86 -20.84 -15.41
N SER A 58 -25.06 -21.20 -16.68
CA SER A 58 -24.87 -22.56 -17.21
C SER A 58 -23.40 -23.00 -17.26
N SER A 59 -22.43 -22.09 -17.16
CA SER A 59 -21.00 -22.41 -17.26
C SER A 59 -20.40 -23.00 -15.99
N GLY A 60 -21.08 -22.88 -14.84
CA GLY A 60 -20.55 -23.26 -13.54
C GLY A 60 -19.34 -22.42 -13.06
N LYS A 61 -18.90 -21.46 -13.87
CA LYS A 61 -17.75 -20.58 -13.57
C LYS A 61 -18.20 -19.37 -12.75
N LYS A 62 -17.42 -19.04 -11.72
CA LYS A 62 -17.61 -17.83 -10.90
C LYS A 62 -16.53 -16.80 -11.21
N GLY A 63 -16.93 -15.57 -11.49
CA GLY A 63 -16.01 -14.45 -11.66
C GLY A 63 -15.33 -14.02 -10.36
N GLY A 64 -14.36 -13.11 -10.48
CA GLY A 64 -13.74 -12.43 -9.35
C GLY A 64 -12.47 -13.07 -8.79
N THR A 65 -11.97 -14.16 -9.37
CA THR A 65 -10.69 -14.76 -8.96
C THR A 65 -9.55 -13.75 -9.01
N LEU A 66 -9.40 -13.02 -10.11
CA LEU A 66 -8.39 -11.98 -10.26
C LEU A 66 -8.51 -10.87 -9.18
N LEU A 67 -9.73 -10.44 -8.91
CA LEU A 67 -10.01 -9.43 -7.88
C LEU A 67 -9.60 -9.94 -6.50
N ARG A 68 -9.97 -11.16 -6.14
CA ARG A 68 -9.60 -11.79 -4.87
C ARG A 68 -8.10 -12.07 -4.77
N GLY A 69 -7.41 -12.28 -5.90
CA GLY A 69 -5.97 -12.49 -5.96
C GLY A 69 -5.15 -11.37 -5.30
N TRP A 70 -5.65 -10.12 -5.27
CA TRP A 70 -4.96 -9.01 -4.61
C TRP A 70 -4.90 -9.12 -3.08
N THR A 71 -5.71 -9.99 -2.49
CA THR A 71 -5.75 -10.24 -1.03
C THR A 71 -5.59 -11.73 -0.69
N SER A 72 -4.96 -12.48 -1.58
CA SER A 72 -4.70 -13.91 -1.44
C SER A 72 -3.20 -14.18 -1.61
N ALA A 73 -2.68 -15.14 -0.88
CA ALA A 73 -1.29 -15.56 -1.01
C ALA A 73 -1.08 -16.55 -2.16
N THR A 74 -2.11 -17.33 -2.51
CA THR A 74 -2.06 -18.33 -3.56
C THR A 74 -3.23 -18.20 -4.55
N HIS A 75 -3.07 -18.83 -5.71
CA HIS A 75 -4.14 -18.91 -6.71
C HIS A 75 -5.38 -19.67 -6.18
N GLU A 76 -5.17 -20.73 -5.40
CA GLU A 76 -6.21 -21.55 -4.81
C GLU A 76 -7.06 -20.75 -3.82
N GLU A 77 -6.43 -19.92 -2.99
CA GLU A 77 -7.14 -19.00 -2.09
C GLU A 77 -7.98 -17.98 -2.88
N ALA A 78 -7.43 -17.44 -3.97
CA ALA A 78 -8.14 -16.50 -4.84
C ALA A 78 -9.33 -17.18 -5.54
N ALA A 79 -9.17 -18.43 -5.99
CA ALA A 79 -10.21 -19.19 -6.67
C ALA A 79 -11.35 -19.59 -5.71
N SER A 80 -11.00 -20.11 -4.53
CA SER A 80 -11.98 -20.52 -3.51
C SER A 80 -12.64 -19.34 -2.78
N GLY A 81 -11.97 -18.19 -2.74
CA GLY A 81 -12.43 -17.03 -1.98
C GLY A 81 -12.11 -17.11 -0.48
N SER A 82 -11.19 -17.98 -0.08
CA SER A 82 -10.74 -18.15 1.31
C SER A 82 -9.68 -17.13 1.76
N GLY A 83 -9.20 -16.27 0.83
CA GLY A 83 -8.27 -15.19 1.14
C GLY A 83 -8.85 -14.15 2.12
N LYS A 84 -8.01 -13.25 2.59
CA LYS A 84 -8.38 -12.27 3.65
C LYS A 84 -9.48 -11.27 3.25
N GLY A 85 -9.75 -11.08 1.97
CA GLY A 85 -10.86 -10.28 1.42
C GLY A 85 -10.82 -8.78 1.72
N ASN A 86 -10.04 -8.32 2.70
CA ASN A 86 -9.93 -6.93 3.13
C ASN A 86 -8.52 -6.39 2.86
N ALA A 87 -8.43 -5.32 2.08
CA ALA A 87 -7.17 -4.69 1.68
C ALA A 87 -6.29 -4.30 2.88
N LYS A 88 -6.88 -3.72 3.93
CA LYS A 88 -6.12 -3.32 5.13
C LYS A 88 -5.61 -4.53 5.90
N ALA A 89 -6.46 -5.51 6.17
CA ALA A 89 -6.07 -6.72 6.89
C ALA A 89 -4.98 -7.50 6.13
N TYR A 90 -5.05 -7.52 4.80
CA TYR A 90 -4.01 -8.14 3.98
C TYR A 90 -2.70 -7.34 4.03
N ALA A 91 -2.75 -6.01 3.86
CA ALA A 91 -1.57 -5.16 3.96
C ALA A 91 -0.88 -5.28 5.33
N ASP A 92 -1.66 -5.35 6.42
CA ASP A 92 -1.13 -5.52 7.78
C ASP A 92 -0.40 -6.87 7.96
N SER A 93 -0.76 -7.89 7.18
CA SER A 93 -0.13 -9.21 7.20
C SER A 93 1.11 -9.35 6.30
N LEU A 94 1.33 -8.40 5.39
CA LEU A 94 2.46 -8.45 4.48
C LEU A 94 3.78 -8.26 5.23
N LYS A 95 4.80 -9.01 4.79
CA LYS A 95 6.15 -8.88 5.30
C LYS A 95 6.76 -7.56 4.85
N ILE A 96 7.41 -6.87 5.77
CA ILE A 96 8.20 -5.69 5.51
C ILE A 96 9.67 -6.09 5.46
N ASN A 97 10.36 -5.69 4.42
CA ASN A 97 11.78 -5.92 4.27
C ASN A 97 12.51 -4.57 4.39
N HIS A 98 13.55 -4.53 5.23
CA HIS A 98 14.38 -3.36 5.46
C HIS A 98 15.73 -3.53 4.77
N PHE A 99 16.10 -2.58 3.91
CA PHE A 99 17.38 -2.53 3.20
C PHE A 99 18.04 -1.16 3.43
N GLY A 100 18.83 -1.04 4.49
CA GLY A 100 19.39 0.26 4.89
C GLY A 100 18.29 1.29 5.16
N ASN A 101 18.26 2.35 4.37
CA ASN A 101 17.25 3.42 4.49
C ASN A 101 15.97 3.17 3.66
N THR A 102 15.85 2.02 3.04
CA THR A 102 14.72 1.68 2.17
C THR A 102 13.86 0.62 2.83
N VAL A 103 12.55 0.82 2.79
CA VAL A 103 11.54 -0.13 3.26
C VAL A 103 10.75 -0.63 2.05
N VAL A 104 10.64 -1.94 1.92
CA VAL A 104 9.98 -2.60 0.79
C VAL A 104 8.85 -3.49 1.26
N ILE A 105 7.66 -3.28 0.70
CA ILE A 105 6.53 -4.20 0.79
C ILE A 105 6.24 -4.70 -0.63
N GLU A 106 6.18 -6.01 -0.78
CA GLU A 106 5.84 -6.64 -2.04
C GLU A 106 4.35 -6.94 -2.10
N ILE A 107 3.70 -6.52 -3.20
CA ILE A 107 2.30 -6.80 -3.49
C ILE A 107 2.25 -7.58 -4.80
N VAL A 108 1.76 -8.80 -4.72
CA VAL A 108 1.68 -9.72 -5.87
C VAL A 108 0.25 -10.23 -6.01
N ASN A 109 -0.22 -10.36 -7.24
CA ASN A 109 -1.42 -11.11 -7.54
C ASN A 109 -1.00 -12.51 -8.04
N PRO A 110 -1.31 -13.60 -7.33
CA PRO A 110 -0.86 -14.95 -7.66
C PRO A 110 -1.62 -15.59 -8.83
N VAL A 111 -2.55 -14.86 -9.44
CA VAL A 111 -3.36 -15.37 -10.56
C VAL A 111 -2.54 -15.30 -11.84
N GLU A 112 -2.32 -16.45 -12.49
CA GLU A 112 -1.43 -16.59 -13.65
C GLU A 112 -1.71 -15.61 -14.80
N TYR A 113 -2.98 -15.32 -15.07
CA TYR A 113 -3.37 -14.40 -16.14
C TYR A 113 -3.41 -12.92 -15.70
N ALA A 114 -2.98 -12.59 -14.48
CA ALA A 114 -3.01 -11.20 -13.98
C ALA A 114 -2.22 -10.24 -14.89
N SER A 115 -1.04 -10.67 -15.36
CA SER A 115 -0.20 -9.89 -16.27
C SER A 115 -0.87 -9.64 -17.64
N TYR A 116 -1.62 -10.61 -18.14
CA TYR A 116 -2.36 -10.46 -19.40
C TYR A 116 -3.48 -9.44 -19.28
N VAL A 117 -4.14 -9.37 -18.14
CA VAL A 117 -5.16 -8.35 -17.88
C VAL A 117 -4.53 -7.00 -17.62
N GLU A 118 -3.38 -6.95 -16.97
CA GLU A 118 -2.65 -5.70 -16.70
C GLU A 118 -2.16 -5.06 -18.00
N TYR A 119 -1.36 -5.79 -18.78
CA TYR A 119 -0.64 -5.25 -19.94
C TYR A 119 -1.30 -5.52 -21.28
N GLY A 120 -2.27 -6.40 -21.33
CA GLY A 120 -2.86 -6.89 -22.57
C GLY A 120 -2.14 -8.11 -23.11
N HIS A 121 -2.70 -8.70 -24.14
CA HIS A 121 -2.16 -9.91 -24.77
C HIS A 121 -2.65 -10.08 -26.21
N ARG A 122 -1.96 -10.92 -26.96
CA ARG A 122 -2.43 -11.31 -28.31
C ARG A 122 -3.68 -12.18 -28.24
N THR A 123 -4.57 -12.04 -29.20
CA THR A 123 -5.72 -12.94 -29.36
C THR A 123 -5.22 -14.37 -29.67
N ALA A 124 -6.04 -15.37 -29.38
CA ALA A 124 -5.69 -16.79 -29.58
C ALA A 124 -5.32 -17.12 -31.04
N ASN A 125 -5.90 -16.43 -32.02
CA ASN A 125 -5.60 -16.56 -33.43
C ASN A 125 -4.38 -15.73 -33.89
N HIS A 126 -3.68 -15.04 -32.97
CA HIS A 126 -2.53 -14.16 -33.22
C HIS A 126 -2.77 -12.99 -34.19
N GLN A 127 -4.03 -12.70 -34.57
CA GLN A 127 -4.37 -11.64 -35.53
C GLN A 127 -4.74 -10.31 -34.89
N GLY A 128 -4.90 -10.25 -33.56
CA GLY A 128 -5.30 -9.06 -32.85
C GLY A 128 -4.60 -8.92 -31.50
N TRP A 129 -4.92 -7.80 -30.83
CA TRP A 129 -4.42 -7.47 -29.50
C TRP A 129 -5.58 -7.12 -28.58
N VAL A 130 -5.60 -7.69 -27.38
CA VAL A 130 -6.51 -7.31 -26.30
C VAL A 130 -5.81 -6.26 -25.45
N GLN A 131 -6.43 -5.08 -25.35
CA GLN A 131 -5.89 -3.96 -24.58
C GLN A 131 -5.80 -4.30 -23.08
N GLY A 132 -4.68 -3.94 -22.45
CA GLY A 132 -4.51 -4.05 -21.00
C GLY A 132 -5.42 -3.10 -20.22
N ARG A 133 -5.69 -3.44 -18.97
CA ARG A 133 -6.52 -2.63 -18.05
C ARG A 133 -5.69 -1.72 -17.15
N PHE A 134 -4.39 -1.96 -17.03
CA PHE A 134 -3.44 -1.17 -16.23
C PHE A 134 -3.92 -0.91 -14.80
N MET A 135 -4.50 -1.94 -14.18
CA MET A 135 -5.11 -1.87 -12.85
C MET A 135 -4.10 -1.44 -11.79
N LEU A 136 -2.94 -2.11 -11.78
CA LEU A 136 -1.85 -1.85 -10.84
C LEU A 136 -1.14 -0.56 -11.21
N THR A 137 -0.73 -0.42 -12.47
CA THR A 137 0.03 0.74 -12.96
C THR A 137 -0.67 2.07 -12.65
N ILE A 138 -1.96 2.19 -12.97
CA ILE A 138 -2.72 3.42 -12.69
C ILE A 138 -2.88 3.62 -11.18
N SER A 139 -3.15 2.56 -10.43
CA SER A 139 -3.32 2.65 -8.99
C SER A 139 -2.03 3.07 -8.29
N GLU A 140 -0.88 2.58 -8.74
CA GLU A 140 0.44 2.94 -8.25
C GLU A 140 0.74 4.43 -8.49
N GLN A 141 0.52 4.94 -9.70
CA GLN A 141 0.69 6.35 -10.02
C GLN A 141 -0.16 7.25 -9.11
N GLU A 142 -1.41 6.86 -8.86
CA GLU A 142 -2.27 7.61 -7.95
C GLU A 142 -1.77 7.58 -6.50
N ILE A 143 -1.22 6.45 -6.03
CA ILE A 143 -0.62 6.37 -4.70
C ILE A 143 0.64 7.22 -4.62
N GLN A 144 1.51 7.18 -5.62
CA GLN A 144 2.70 8.04 -5.70
C GLN A 144 2.33 9.53 -5.56
N ASN A 145 1.28 9.96 -6.24
CA ASN A 145 0.82 11.35 -6.19
C ASN A 145 0.27 11.78 -4.82
N ILE A 146 -0.38 10.88 -4.07
CA ILE A 146 -0.95 11.20 -2.75
C ILE A 146 -0.01 10.87 -1.58
N ALA A 147 1.01 10.04 -1.79
CA ALA A 147 1.91 9.56 -0.74
C ALA A 147 2.56 10.71 0.06
N PRO A 148 3.10 11.78 -0.55
CA PRO A 148 3.71 12.87 0.20
C PRO A 148 2.74 13.49 1.22
N LYS A 149 1.50 13.76 0.81
CA LYS A 149 0.47 14.35 1.68
C LYS A 149 0.04 13.41 2.81
N VAL A 150 -0.09 12.12 2.53
CA VAL A 150 -0.43 11.10 3.52
C VAL A 150 0.68 10.98 4.56
N LEU A 151 1.94 10.89 4.10
CA LEU A 151 3.11 10.77 4.96
C LEU A 151 3.32 12.02 5.80
N GLU A 152 3.19 13.22 5.24
CA GLU A 152 3.26 14.47 5.97
C GLU A 152 2.26 14.53 7.13
N SER A 153 1.01 14.15 6.88
CA SER A 153 -0.02 14.09 7.92
C SER A 153 0.34 13.12 9.05
N LYS A 154 0.90 11.96 8.70
CA LYS A 154 1.34 10.95 9.68
C LYS A 154 2.55 11.43 10.49
N ILE A 155 3.53 12.05 9.83
CA ILE A 155 4.72 12.62 10.50
C ILE A 155 4.30 13.72 11.49
N LYS A 156 3.41 14.62 11.10
CA LYS A 156 2.89 15.67 12.00
C LYS A 156 2.21 15.07 13.25
N LYS A 157 1.43 14.00 13.08
CA LYS A 157 0.78 13.31 14.21
C LYS A 157 1.81 12.60 15.10
N PHE A 158 2.78 11.91 14.51
CA PHE A 158 3.85 11.22 15.23
C PHE A 158 4.67 12.21 16.07
N LEU A 159 5.15 13.29 15.46
CA LEU A 159 5.91 14.34 16.15
C LEU A 159 5.06 15.03 17.22
N GLY A 160 3.81 15.34 16.94
CA GLY A 160 2.88 15.92 17.91
C GLY A 160 2.63 15.03 19.12
N GLY A 161 2.66 13.71 18.96
CA GLY A 161 2.61 12.73 20.05
C GLY A 161 3.89 12.69 20.89
N CYS A 162 5.05 12.85 20.26
CA CYS A 162 6.35 12.88 20.94
C CYS A 162 6.62 14.20 21.66
N MET A 163 5.97 15.28 21.23
CA MET A 163 6.21 16.64 21.78
C MET A 163 5.25 17.03 22.92
N LYS A 164 4.26 16.21 23.24
CA LYS A 164 3.41 16.34 24.43
C LYS A 164 4.02 15.63 25.62
#